data_88b93a051921d2526edf00c490e9dcfa
#
_entry.id   88b93a051921d2526edf00c490e9dcfa
#
_cell.length_a   1.000
_cell.length_b   1.000
_cell.length_c   1.000
_cell.angle_alpha   90.00
_cell.angle_beta   90.00
_cell.angle_gamma   90.00
#
_symmetry.space_group_name_H-M   'P 1'
#
loop_
_entity.id
_entity.type
_entity.pdbx_description
1 polymer ?
#
loop_
_entity_poly.entity_id
_entity_poly.type
_entity_poly.pdbx_seq_one_letter_code
_entity_poly.pdbx_strand_id
1 'polypeptide(L)'
;TVVLISRVLGSAGKGEQAIVVYNIYLLMLLFTLVGNSTLVYLAPRQHNGSLLRISLLWVFASAFVVFLPFVFMGSEAPMFIFESILIAVLAATGEINQFLLLGKEKVKQANLVKLLYPLISFGYLGVLHCFSALNSVSDCIVAMLAGYGMSAVCGCVYLKDDYKQIFARNN
;
A
#
# COMPACT_ATOMS: atom_id res chain seq x y z
N THR A 1 10.50 -13.77 -4.81
CA THR A 1 9.88 -12.92 -5.87
C THR A 1 10.95 -12.43 -6.86
N VAL A 2 12.01 -11.73 -6.44
CA VAL A 2 13.05 -11.15 -7.32
C VAL A 2 13.70 -12.18 -8.22
N VAL A 3 14.08 -13.36 -7.69
CA VAL A 3 14.72 -14.45 -8.47
C VAL A 3 13.78 -14.99 -9.56
N LEU A 4 12.50 -15.15 -9.24
CA LEU A 4 11.48 -15.64 -10.17
C LEU A 4 11.30 -14.66 -11.33
N ILE A 5 11.15 -13.37 -11.01
CA ILE A 5 11.00 -12.29 -11.99
C ILE A 5 12.23 -12.18 -12.91
N SER A 6 13.45 -12.25 -12.34
CA SER A 6 14.67 -12.16 -13.16
C SER A 6 14.86 -13.34 -14.11
N ARG A 7 14.35 -14.51 -13.76
CA ARG A 7 14.41 -15.70 -14.64
C ARG A 7 13.41 -15.65 -15.80
N VAL A 8 12.22 -15.07 -15.55
CA VAL A 8 11.13 -15.08 -16.54
C VAL A 8 11.18 -13.84 -17.44
N LEU A 9 11.34 -12.64 -16.86
CA LEU A 9 11.31 -11.38 -17.61
C LEU A 9 12.68 -10.91 -18.11
N GLY A 10 13.76 -11.60 -17.73
CA GLY A 10 15.12 -11.19 -18.09
C GLY A 10 15.60 -9.92 -17.40
N SER A 11 16.73 -9.36 -17.86
CA SER A 11 17.34 -8.18 -17.25
C SER A 11 16.55 -6.89 -17.50
N ALA A 12 15.95 -6.73 -18.68
CA ALA A 12 15.16 -5.55 -19.04
C ALA A 12 13.89 -5.45 -18.19
N GLY A 13 13.07 -6.50 -18.15
CA GLY A 13 11.84 -6.52 -17.37
C GLY A 13 12.09 -6.37 -15.86
N LYS A 14 13.21 -6.91 -15.36
CA LYS A 14 13.64 -6.65 -13.96
C LYS A 14 13.97 -5.18 -13.73
N GLY A 15 14.61 -4.49 -14.69
CA GLY A 15 14.91 -3.07 -14.61
C GLY A 15 13.63 -2.22 -14.53
N GLU A 16 12.67 -2.47 -15.42
CA GLU A 16 11.38 -1.78 -15.42
C GLU A 16 10.62 -2.00 -14.11
N GLN A 17 10.55 -3.25 -13.64
CA GLN A 17 9.93 -3.56 -12.35
C GLN A 17 10.61 -2.83 -11.19
N ALA A 18 11.95 -2.75 -11.19
CA ALA A 18 12.69 -2.06 -10.14
C ALA A 18 12.37 -0.56 -10.09
N ILE A 19 12.19 0.09 -11.26
CA ILE A 19 11.78 1.51 -11.34
C ILE A 19 10.37 1.69 -10.74
N VAL A 20 9.42 0.82 -11.09
CA VAL A 20 8.06 0.87 -10.54
C VAL A 20 8.07 0.71 -9.01
N VAL A 21 8.79 -0.28 -8.51
CA VAL A 21 8.93 -0.53 -7.06
C VAL A 21 9.59 0.65 -6.35
N TYR A 22 10.61 1.25 -6.94
CA TYR A 22 11.26 2.44 -6.40
C TYR A 22 10.31 3.64 -6.33
N ASN A 23 9.52 3.89 -7.37
CA ASN A 23 8.51 4.93 -7.38
C ASN A 23 7.46 4.71 -6.27
N ILE A 24 6.98 3.47 -6.11
CA ILE A 24 6.03 3.12 -5.05
C ILE A 24 6.63 3.43 -3.66
N TYR A 25 7.89 3.06 -3.40
CA TYR A 25 8.53 3.34 -2.12
C TYR A 25 8.73 4.82 -1.85
N LEU A 26 9.11 5.62 -2.86
CA LEU A 26 9.22 7.07 -2.72
C LEU A 26 7.86 7.71 -2.38
N LEU A 27 6.80 7.28 -3.07
CA LEU A 27 5.45 7.75 -2.80
C LEU A 27 4.98 7.33 -1.40
N MET A 28 5.27 6.11 -0.98
CA MET A 28 4.95 5.64 0.37
C MET A 28 5.62 6.49 1.45
N LEU A 29 6.90 6.86 1.29
CA LEU A 29 7.59 7.74 2.23
C LEU A 29 6.85 9.07 2.40
N LEU A 30 6.38 9.66 1.30
CA LEU A 30 5.61 10.90 1.35
C LEU A 30 4.23 10.70 2.01
N PHE A 31 3.52 9.64 1.63
CA PHE A 31 2.15 9.38 2.09
C PHE A 31 2.09 8.97 3.56
N THR A 32 3.12 8.29 4.06
CA THR A 32 3.19 7.85 5.46
C THR A 32 3.89 8.84 6.39
N LEU A 33 4.31 10.01 5.90
CA LEU A 33 5.00 11.03 6.69
C LEU A 33 4.19 11.44 7.94
N VAL A 34 2.87 11.50 7.84
CA VAL A 34 1.96 11.72 8.95
C VAL A 34 1.29 10.40 9.31
N GLY A 35 1.95 9.56 10.09
CA GLY A 35 1.28 8.30 10.45
C GLY A 35 2.15 7.25 11.10
N ASN A 36 3.35 7.09 10.72
CA ASN A 36 4.29 6.04 11.13
C ASN A 36 4.32 5.71 12.66
N SER A 37 5.49 5.66 13.24
CA SER A 37 5.71 5.36 14.67
C SER A 37 4.95 6.30 15.63
N THR A 38 4.64 7.52 15.20
CA THR A 38 3.82 8.47 15.95
C THR A 38 2.44 7.89 16.28
N LEU A 39 1.82 7.13 15.37
CA LEU A 39 0.54 6.47 15.62
C LEU A 39 0.63 5.42 16.73
N VAL A 40 1.71 4.66 16.78
CA VAL A 40 1.93 3.67 17.85
C VAL A 40 1.97 4.34 19.21
N TYR A 41 2.64 5.50 19.30
CA TYR A 41 2.77 6.24 20.55
C TYR A 41 1.46 6.95 20.96
N LEU A 42 0.70 7.48 20.02
CA LEU A 42 -0.51 8.25 20.28
C LEU A 42 -1.76 7.37 20.44
N ALA A 43 -1.82 6.21 19.79
CA ALA A 43 -3.00 5.34 19.82
C ALA A 43 -3.50 4.97 21.23
N PRO A 44 -2.64 4.69 22.25
CA PRO A 44 -3.12 4.42 23.58
C PRO A 44 -3.53 5.69 24.37
N ARG A 45 -3.22 6.90 23.85
CA ARG A 45 -3.38 8.17 24.56
C ARG A 45 -4.47 9.07 23.99
N GLN A 46 -4.85 8.87 22.76
CA GLN A 46 -5.79 9.71 22.04
C GLN A 46 -6.92 8.91 21.39
N HIS A 47 -7.94 9.61 20.93
CA HIS A 47 -9.05 9.00 20.23
C HIS A 47 -8.60 8.48 18.86
N ASN A 48 -8.61 7.17 18.65
CA ASN A 48 -8.07 6.52 17.46
C ASN A 48 -8.76 6.96 16.16
N GLY A 49 -10.06 7.28 16.22
CA GLY A 49 -10.81 7.79 15.07
C GLY A 49 -10.26 9.12 14.55
N SER A 50 -9.81 10.02 15.44
CA SER A 50 -9.19 11.29 15.04
C SER A 50 -7.82 11.09 14.40
N LEU A 51 -7.00 10.21 14.98
CA LEU A 51 -5.67 9.88 14.45
C LEU A 51 -5.78 9.26 13.04
N LEU A 52 -6.68 8.29 12.90
CA LEU A 52 -6.96 7.62 11.63
C LEU A 52 -7.44 8.62 10.58
N ARG A 53 -8.36 9.52 10.95
CA ARG A 53 -8.88 10.57 10.05
C ARG A 53 -7.76 11.48 9.54
N ILE A 54 -6.91 11.98 10.41
CA ILE A 54 -5.81 12.89 10.04
C ILE A 54 -4.82 12.18 9.12
N SER A 55 -4.42 10.95 9.45
CA SER A 55 -3.49 10.18 8.64
C SER A 55 -4.05 9.85 7.26
N LEU A 56 -5.32 9.44 7.16
CA LEU A 56 -5.96 9.18 5.87
C LEU A 56 -6.14 10.45 5.04
N LEU A 57 -6.55 11.57 5.67
CA LEU A 57 -6.64 12.86 4.97
C LEU A 57 -5.29 13.26 4.37
N TRP A 58 -4.19 13.04 5.10
CA TRP A 58 -2.85 13.29 4.59
C TRP A 58 -2.52 12.41 3.37
N VAL A 59 -2.79 11.10 3.45
CA VAL A 59 -2.56 10.17 2.33
C VAL A 59 -3.31 10.63 1.09
N PHE A 60 -4.60 10.91 1.20
CA PHE A 60 -5.41 11.31 0.05
C PHE A 60 -5.02 12.69 -0.47
N ALA A 61 -4.74 13.65 0.41
CA ALA A 61 -4.32 15.00 0.01
C ALA A 61 -2.96 14.96 -0.72
N SER A 62 -1.99 14.25 -0.18
CA SER A 62 -0.67 14.11 -0.81
C SER A 62 -0.73 13.30 -2.11
N ALA A 63 -1.55 12.25 -2.18
CA ALA A 63 -1.79 11.50 -3.41
C ALA A 63 -2.42 12.39 -4.49
N PHE A 64 -3.39 13.23 -4.13
CA PHE A 64 -4.02 14.17 -5.05
C PHE A 64 -3.02 15.21 -5.59
N VAL A 65 -2.17 15.78 -4.72
CA VAL A 65 -1.13 16.73 -5.13
C VAL A 65 -0.13 16.09 -6.08
N VAL A 66 0.28 14.83 -5.83
CA VAL A 66 1.20 14.10 -6.71
C VAL A 66 0.52 13.72 -8.03
N PHE A 67 -0.76 13.39 -8.01
CA PHE A 67 -1.51 12.97 -9.20
C PHE A 67 -1.70 14.12 -10.21
N LEU A 68 -1.92 15.36 -9.72
CA LEU A 68 -2.24 16.52 -10.56
C LEU A 68 -1.25 16.76 -11.72
N PRO A 69 0.08 16.84 -11.52
CA PRO A 69 1.03 17.08 -12.61
C PRO A 69 0.93 16.02 -13.71
N PHE A 70 0.74 14.75 -13.35
CA PHE A 70 0.68 13.65 -14.32
C PHE A 70 -0.60 13.66 -15.17
N VAL A 71 -1.70 14.19 -14.65
CA VAL A 71 -2.92 14.41 -15.45
C VAL A 71 -2.65 15.42 -16.57
N PHE A 72 -1.88 16.48 -16.28
CA PHE A 72 -1.53 17.49 -17.28
C PHE A 72 -0.48 17.02 -18.30
N MET A 73 0.38 16.08 -17.91
CA MET A 73 1.38 15.48 -18.82
C MET A 73 0.75 14.52 -19.83
N GLY A 74 -0.44 13.97 -19.54
CA GLY A 74 -1.15 13.07 -20.46
C GLY A 74 -0.30 11.87 -20.90
N SER A 75 -0.09 11.73 -22.24
CA SER A 75 0.69 10.63 -22.83
C SER A 75 2.19 10.66 -22.50
N GLU A 76 2.72 11.77 -22.02
CA GLU A 76 4.13 11.91 -21.62
C GLU A 76 4.40 11.44 -20.19
N ALA A 77 3.34 11.05 -19.44
CA ALA A 77 3.49 10.53 -18.09
C ALA A 77 4.30 9.22 -18.08
N PRO A 78 5.17 9.03 -17.08
CA PRO A 78 5.94 7.79 -16.96
C PRO A 78 5.04 6.56 -16.95
N MET A 79 5.51 5.50 -17.61
CA MET A 79 4.79 4.23 -17.66
C MET A 79 4.50 3.72 -16.23
N PHE A 80 3.28 3.26 -15.99
CA PHE A 80 2.81 2.74 -14.70
C PHE A 80 2.80 3.73 -13.54
N ILE A 81 2.83 5.06 -13.78
CA ILE A 81 2.82 6.03 -12.67
C ILE A 81 1.49 6.03 -11.93
N PHE A 82 0.37 5.90 -12.62
CA PHE A 82 -0.96 5.88 -12.02
C PHE A 82 -1.17 4.63 -11.16
N GLU A 83 -0.72 3.47 -11.65
CA GLU A 83 -0.72 2.22 -10.89
C GLU A 83 0.18 2.33 -9.67
N SER A 84 1.34 2.96 -9.81
CA SER A 84 2.29 3.20 -8.70
C SER A 84 1.67 4.09 -7.62
N ILE A 85 0.95 5.16 -7.99
CA ILE A 85 0.24 6.02 -7.03
C ILE A 85 -0.86 5.23 -6.32
N LEU A 86 -1.66 4.46 -7.05
CA LEU A 86 -2.73 3.65 -6.47
C LEU A 86 -2.18 2.61 -5.48
N ILE A 87 -1.12 1.89 -5.87
CA ILE A 87 -0.46 0.90 -5.00
C ILE A 87 0.10 1.60 -3.75
N ALA A 88 0.75 2.76 -3.90
CA ALA A 88 1.31 3.50 -2.79
C ALA A 88 0.22 3.98 -1.80
N VAL A 89 -0.96 4.40 -2.27
CA VAL A 89 -2.10 4.75 -1.41
C VAL A 89 -2.60 3.54 -0.63
N LEU A 90 -2.75 2.38 -1.29
CA LEU A 90 -3.17 1.14 -0.63
C LEU A 90 -2.12 0.67 0.39
N ALA A 91 -0.84 0.74 0.03
CA ALA A 91 0.26 0.39 0.90
C ALA A 91 0.32 1.30 2.13
N ALA A 92 0.23 2.63 1.95
CA ALA A 92 0.21 3.60 3.04
C ALA A 92 -0.99 3.39 3.97
N THR A 93 -2.18 3.11 3.41
CA THR A 93 -3.37 2.78 4.20
C THR A 93 -3.15 1.51 5.03
N GLY A 94 -2.56 0.47 4.44
CA GLY A 94 -2.19 -0.77 5.14
C GLY A 94 -1.21 -0.53 6.28
N GLU A 95 -0.18 0.31 6.07
CA GLU A 95 0.79 0.68 7.11
C GLU A 95 0.15 1.47 8.25
N ILE A 96 -0.69 2.47 7.95
CA ILE A 96 -1.43 3.22 8.97
C ILE A 96 -2.25 2.28 9.85
N ASN A 97 -2.99 1.35 9.22
CA ASN A 97 -3.77 0.36 9.93
C ASN A 97 -2.88 -0.55 10.80
N GLN A 98 -1.74 -0.98 10.28
CA GLN A 98 -0.77 -1.79 11.03
C GLN A 98 -0.25 -1.05 12.26
N PHE A 99 0.18 0.22 12.12
CA PHE A 99 0.69 1.01 13.24
C PHE A 99 -0.37 1.29 14.29
N LEU A 100 -1.62 1.54 13.91
CA LEU A 100 -2.72 1.67 14.86
C LEU A 100 -3.00 0.36 15.61
N LEU A 101 -2.96 -0.79 14.93
CA LEU A 101 -3.10 -2.10 15.57
C LEU A 101 -1.97 -2.37 16.56
N LEU A 102 -0.71 -1.98 16.22
CA LEU A 102 0.43 -2.07 17.13
C LEU A 102 0.24 -1.18 18.36
N GLY A 103 -0.21 0.07 18.16
CA GLY A 103 -0.51 0.98 19.27
C GLY A 103 -1.63 0.51 20.18
N LYS A 104 -2.54 -0.35 19.68
CA LYS A 104 -3.58 -1.05 20.45
C LYS A 104 -3.11 -2.38 21.06
N GLU A 105 -1.82 -2.69 21.01
CA GLU A 105 -1.24 -3.96 21.45
C GLU A 105 -1.77 -5.21 20.71
N LYS A 106 -2.47 -5.01 19.56
CA LYS A 106 -2.99 -6.09 18.74
C LYS A 106 -1.92 -6.63 17.77
N VAL A 107 -0.78 -7.05 18.32
CA VAL A 107 0.42 -7.43 17.57
C VAL A 107 0.17 -8.56 16.57
N LYS A 108 -0.63 -9.57 16.93
CA LYS A 108 -0.98 -10.68 16.01
C LYS A 108 -1.68 -10.20 14.76
N GLN A 109 -2.63 -9.28 14.91
CA GLN A 109 -3.40 -8.72 13.80
C GLN A 109 -2.54 -7.79 12.94
N ALA A 110 -1.69 -6.97 13.57
CA ALA A 110 -0.74 -6.12 12.86
C ALA A 110 0.25 -6.95 12.01
N ASN A 111 0.78 -8.05 12.55
CA ASN A 111 1.67 -8.95 11.83
C ASN A 111 0.94 -9.67 10.68
N LEU A 112 -0.33 -10.04 10.85
CA LEU A 112 -1.12 -10.63 9.78
C LEU A 112 -1.32 -9.64 8.63
N VAL A 113 -1.70 -8.39 8.92
CA VAL A 113 -1.85 -7.33 7.90
C VAL A 113 -0.55 -7.15 7.13
N LYS A 114 0.60 -7.12 7.80
CA LYS A 114 1.91 -7.01 7.17
C LYS A 114 2.28 -8.21 6.29
N LEU A 115 1.91 -9.42 6.74
CA LEU A 115 2.26 -10.67 6.06
C LEU A 115 1.41 -10.89 4.79
N LEU A 116 0.20 -10.32 4.74
CA LEU A 116 -0.71 -10.53 3.61
C LEU A 116 -0.13 -10.08 2.28
N TYR A 117 0.52 -8.90 2.24
CA TYR A 117 1.11 -8.40 1.01
C TYR A 117 2.11 -9.39 0.37
N PRO A 118 3.20 -9.81 1.05
CA PRO A 118 4.16 -10.73 0.44
C PRO A 118 3.56 -12.10 0.15
N LEU A 119 2.63 -12.59 0.98
CA LEU A 119 1.99 -13.88 0.79
C LEU A 119 1.15 -13.91 -0.48
N ILE A 120 0.28 -12.91 -0.65
CA ILE A 120 -0.64 -12.83 -1.81
C ILE A 120 0.15 -12.54 -3.08
N SER A 121 1.08 -11.58 -3.05
CA SER A 121 1.90 -11.26 -4.22
C SER A 121 2.76 -12.44 -4.66
N PHE A 122 3.37 -13.16 -3.73
CA PHE A 122 4.14 -14.37 -4.05
C PHE A 122 3.25 -15.49 -4.55
N GLY A 123 2.10 -15.73 -3.91
CA GLY A 123 1.13 -16.75 -4.32
C GLY A 123 0.60 -16.49 -5.73
N TYR A 124 0.20 -15.25 -6.03
CA TYR A 124 -0.27 -14.87 -7.36
C TYR A 124 0.77 -15.08 -8.44
N LEU A 125 2.01 -14.58 -8.23
CA LEU A 125 3.11 -14.80 -9.20
C LEU A 125 3.49 -16.27 -9.32
N GLY A 126 3.42 -17.05 -8.25
CA GLY A 126 3.66 -18.48 -8.26
C GLY A 126 2.64 -19.24 -9.13
N VAL A 127 1.35 -18.88 -8.98
CA VAL A 127 0.29 -19.46 -9.80
C VAL A 127 0.51 -19.12 -11.28
N LEU A 128 0.76 -17.85 -11.62
CA LEU A 128 1.02 -17.43 -13.00
C LEU A 128 2.24 -18.15 -13.58
N HIS A 129 3.29 -18.35 -12.79
CA HIS A 129 4.47 -19.09 -13.23
C HIS A 129 4.16 -20.56 -13.53
N CYS A 130 3.36 -21.24 -12.70
CA CYS A 130 2.94 -22.62 -12.91
C CYS A 130 2.12 -22.80 -14.20
N PHE A 131 1.33 -21.81 -14.58
CA PHE A 131 0.56 -21.81 -15.83
C PHE A 131 1.30 -21.21 -17.03
N SER A 132 2.60 -20.91 -16.90
CA SER A 132 3.42 -20.23 -17.93
C SER A 132 2.79 -18.93 -18.46
N ALA A 133 1.97 -18.28 -17.62
CA ALA A 133 1.23 -17.06 -17.95
C ALA A 133 1.95 -15.77 -17.48
N LEU A 134 3.08 -15.89 -16.81
CA LEU A 134 3.89 -14.76 -16.36
C LEU A 134 4.73 -14.23 -17.52
N ASN A 135 4.27 -13.16 -18.19
CA ASN A 135 4.88 -12.67 -19.43
C ASN A 135 5.25 -11.18 -19.39
N SER A 136 4.78 -10.42 -18.39
CA SER A 136 4.92 -8.96 -18.40
C SER A 136 5.16 -8.35 -17.01
N VAL A 137 5.67 -7.12 -17.01
CA VAL A 137 5.78 -6.31 -15.78
C VAL A 137 4.41 -5.99 -15.20
N SER A 138 3.39 -5.88 -16.05
CA SER A 138 2.00 -5.65 -15.62
C SER A 138 1.50 -6.75 -14.67
N ASP A 139 1.91 -8.01 -14.86
CA ASP A 139 1.53 -9.11 -13.96
C ASP A 139 2.10 -8.91 -12.55
N CYS A 140 3.31 -8.34 -12.47
CA CYS A 140 3.93 -8.00 -11.18
C CYS A 140 3.18 -6.85 -10.50
N ILE A 141 2.72 -5.86 -11.27
CA ILE A 141 1.95 -4.72 -10.76
C ILE A 141 0.60 -5.20 -10.22
N VAL A 142 -0.10 -6.07 -10.96
CA VAL A 142 -1.37 -6.68 -10.50
C VAL A 142 -1.15 -7.48 -9.21
N ALA A 143 -0.06 -8.26 -9.12
CA ALA A 143 0.29 -8.98 -7.90
C ALA A 143 0.49 -8.05 -6.70
N MET A 144 1.17 -6.91 -6.89
CA MET A 144 1.38 -5.90 -5.85
C MET A 144 0.05 -5.23 -5.47
N LEU A 145 -0.77 -4.87 -6.45
CA LEU A 145 -2.08 -4.26 -6.23
C LEU A 145 -2.98 -5.18 -5.40
N ALA A 146 -3.06 -6.46 -5.76
CA ALA A 146 -3.82 -7.45 -5.01
C ALA A 146 -3.31 -7.63 -3.58
N GLY A 147 -1.98 -7.71 -3.40
CA GLY A 147 -1.35 -7.87 -2.09
C GLY A 147 -1.58 -6.69 -1.16
N TYR A 148 -1.30 -5.47 -1.61
CA TYR A 148 -1.51 -4.26 -0.81
C TYR A 148 -3.00 -3.96 -0.61
N GLY A 149 -3.84 -4.19 -1.62
CA GLY A 149 -5.29 -4.06 -1.51
C GLY A 149 -5.85 -4.95 -0.42
N MET A 150 -5.48 -6.23 -0.41
CA MET A 150 -5.94 -7.17 0.61
C MET A 150 -5.42 -6.83 2.01
N SER A 151 -4.17 -6.37 2.12
CA SER A 151 -3.59 -5.87 3.37
C SER A 151 -4.39 -4.67 3.91
N ALA A 152 -4.69 -3.68 3.06
CA ALA A 152 -5.48 -2.51 3.44
C ALA A 152 -6.90 -2.90 3.90
N VAL A 153 -7.60 -3.76 3.13
CA VAL A 153 -8.94 -4.24 3.48
C VAL A 153 -8.95 -4.99 4.81
N CYS A 154 -8.00 -5.90 5.01
CA CYS A 154 -7.87 -6.66 6.26
C CYS A 154 -7.64 -5.72 7.45
N GLY A 155 -6.78 -4.71 7.30
CA GLY A 155 -6.57 -3.68 8.30
C GLY A 155 -7.84 -2.90 8.63
N CYS A 156 -8.62 -2.49 7.61
CA CYS A 156 -9.91 -1.82 7.79
C CYS A 156 -10.91 -2.69 8.55
N VAL A 157 -10.95 -3.99 8.27
CA VAL A 157 -11.85 -4.94 8.97
C VAL A 157 -11.49 -5.04 10.45
N TYR A 158 -10.21 -5.11 10.79
CA TYR A 158 -9.78 -5.16 12.21
C TYR A 158 -9.99 -3.84 12.96
N LEU A 159 -10.03 -2.71 12.25
CA LEU A 159 -10.24 -1.37 12.80
C LEU A 159 -11.65 -0.81 12.50
N LYS A 160 -12.61 -1.67 12.14
CA LYS A 160 -13.96 -1.25 11.71
C LYS A 160 -14.64 -0.27 12.67
N ASP A 161 -14.43 -0.43 13.98
CA ASP A 161 -15.05 0.41 14.99
C ASP A 161 -14.39 1.80 15.05
N ASP A 162 -13.08 1.88 14.80
CA ASP A 162 -12.37 3.16 14.68
C ASP A 162 -12.76 3.88 13.39
N TYR A 163 -12.93 3.16 12.28
CA TYR A 163 -13.44 3.72 11.03
C TYR A 163 -14.87 4.26 11.17
N LYS A 164 -15.74 3.61 11.95
CA LYS A 164 -17.07 4.15 12.27
C LYS A 164 -16.97 5.47 13.06
N GLN A 165 -16.01 5.60 13.96
CA GLN A 165 -15.79 6.82 14.74
C GLN A 165 -15.33 8.01 13.89
N ILE A 166 -14.73 7.79 12.71
CA ILE A 166 -14.38 8.88 11.77
C ILE A 166 -15.65 9.65 11.35
N PHE A 167 -16.74 8.91 11.15
CA PHE A 167 -18.01 9.45 10.68
C PHE A 167 -18.97 9.82 11.84
N ALA A 168 -18.72 9.31 13.04
CA ALA A 168 -19.48 9.72 14.22
C ALA A 168 -19.10 11.16 14.57
N ARG A 169 -20.01 12.09 14.32
CA ARG A 169 -19.88 13.50 14.70
C ARG A 169 -19.76 13.54 16.22
N ASN A 170 -18.66 14.09 16.74
CA ASN A 170 -18.56 14.38 18.17
C ASN A 170 -19.72 15.33 18.53
N ASN A 171 -20.79 14.80 19.09
CA ASN A 171 -21.77 15.55 19.84
C ASN A 171 -21.32 15.65 21.28
#